data_d06a6582b7393fb106fb4ddc8cf961fc
#
_entry.id   d06a6582b7393fb106fb4ddc8cf961fc
#
_cell.length_a   1.000
_cell.length_b   1.000
_cell.length_c   1.000
_cell.angle_alpha   90.00
_cell.angle_beta   90.00
_cell.angle_gamma   90.00
#
_symmetry.space_group_name_H-M   'P 1'
#
loop_
_entity.id
_entity.type
_entity.pdbx_description
1 polymer ?
#
loop_
_entity_poly.entity_id
_entity_poly.type
_entity_poly.pdbx_seq_one_letter_code
_entity_poly.pdbx_strand_id
1 'polypeptide(L)'
;MNLYPKLLRRAEEKRPIRVGLIGAGKFGTMFLAEARVTPGIHVLGIADLNVERARDACRRAGWPAEQFAASSFAAALKTGGTHITNDAMALIKAGGLDVVVEATGIPQAGIKHALAAIAHKRHLIMVCVEADALAGPLLAKKAQEAGVAYSLAYGDQPAIICELVDWARTCGFPVVCAGKGTRYHPTFHESTPETVWQHFGWTEETAKKAGANPKMFNSFIDGTKSGIEMTAVCNATGLVPPPDGLGFPPVAAAEVAKFLKPKADGGTLAYKGTVEVISSLNRDMTPVPHHLQMGVYVTYEAPSEYTQRCFNEYWLLPDETGKYAGLYRPLHMIGLELGVSVASIMLRGEPTGCPMGWEADVVATAKRNLQPGEVLDGEGGYMVWGKIMPSVTSLAKNGLPLGLAHMKLVHPVAKGQLVTWADVEVDSKDPTVAFRREMERTFAPKKSAR
;
A
#
# COMPACT_ATOMS: atom_id res chain seq x y z
N MET A 1 -2.80 -16.29 16.44
CA MET A 1 -1.56 -15.53 16.15
C MET A 1 -0.54 -15.49 17.30
N ASN A 2 -0.91 -15.41 18.54
CA ASN A 2 0.01 -15.42 19.72
C ASN A 2 1.10 -14.30 19.74
N LEU A 3 0.87 -13.17 19.07
CA LEU A 3 1.81 -12.04 19.11
C LEU A 3 1.75 -11.30 20.46
N TYR A 4 0.56 -11.05 20.98
CA TYR A 4 0.35 -10.31 22.23
C TYR A 4 1.07 -10.93 23.44
N PRO A 5 0.95 -12.24 23.74
CA PRO A 5 1.71 -12.85 24.83
C PRO A 5 3.24 -12.74 24.68
N LYS A 6 3.73 -12.75 23.44
CA LYS A 6 5.17 -12.56 23.17
C LYS A 6 5.61 -11.11 23.41
N LEU A 7 4.76 -10.12 23.08
CA LEU A 7 5.00 -8.70 23.39
C LEU A 7 5.01 -8.46 24.91
N LEU A 8 4.06 -9.05 25.66
CA LEU A 8 4.04 -9.00 27.12
C LEU A 8 5.36 -9.52 27.71
N ARG A 9 5.83 -10.67 27.26
CA ARG A 9 7.13 -11.22 27.69
C ARG A 9 8.29 -10.26 27.41
N ARG A 10 8.31 -9.60 26.22
CA ARG A 10 9.32 -8.58 25.91
C ARG A 10 9.27 -7.39 26.89
N ALA A 11 8.06 -6.99 27.32
CA ALA A 11 7.89 -5.93 28.30
C ALA A 11 8.39 -6.36 29.69
N GLU A 12 8.03 -7.56 30.16
CA GLU A 12 8.45 -8.15 31.43
C GLU A 12 9.97 -8.32 31.51
N GLU A 13 10.58 -8.78 30.41
CA GLU A 13 12.04 -8.93 30.29
C GLU A 13 12.78 -7.60 30.09
N LYS A 14 12.07 -6.47 30.03
CA LYS A 14 12.63 -5.13 29.74
C LYS A 14 13.45 -5.09 28.45
N ARG A 15 13.04 -5.87 27.45
CA ARG A 15 13.66 -5.94 26.12
C ARG A 15 12.67 -5.59 25.01
N PRO A 16 12.11 -4.36 25.03
CA PRO A 16 11.12 -3.96 24.02
C PRO A 16 11.73 -3.97 22.62
N ILE A 17 10.87 -4.13 21.62
CA ILE A 17 11.21 -3.90 20.23
C ILE A 17 11.38 -2.40 20.02
N ARG A 18 12.52 -1.96 19.50
CA ARG A 18 12.85 -0.55 19.31
C ARG A 18 12.58 -0.12 17.90
N VAL A 19 11.60 0.78 17.77
CA VAL A 19 11.07 1.27 16.49
C VAL A 19 11.55 2.69 16.24
N GLY A 20 11.99 2.96 15.02
CA GLY A 20 12.22 4.30 14.48
C GLY A 20 11.11 4.67 13.50
N LEU A 21 10.40 5.76 13.75
CA LEU A 21 9.37 6.29 12.86
C LEU A 21 9.94 7.42 12.00
N ILE A 22 9.82 7.32 10.69
CA ILE A 22 10.16 8.38 9.73
C ILE A 22 8.88 8.91 9.09
N GLY A 23 8.55 10.16 9.39
CA GLY A 23 7.30 10.82 8.99
C GLY A 23 6.23 10.80 10.11
N ALA A 24 5.97 11.98 10.69
CA ALA A 24 4.98 12.20 11.75
C ALA A 24 3.70 12.86 11.22
N GLY A 25 3.26 12.43 10.02
CA GLY A 25 2.00 12.85 9.42
C GLY A 25 0.79 12.19 10.06
N LYS A 26 -0.32 12.09 9.32
CA LYS A 26 -1.57 11.46 9.78
C LYS A 26 -1.34 10.01 10.21
N PHE A 27 -0.71 9.20 9.35
CA PHE A 27 -0.38 7.81 9.64
C PHE A 27 0.53 7.67 10.88
N GLY A 28 1.64 8.43 10.89
CA GLY A 28 2.57 8.39 12.03
C GLY A 28 1.89 8.73 13.35
N THR A 29 0.98 9.73 13.37
CA THR A 29 0.21 10.08 14.57
C THR A 29 -0.69 8.92 15.04
N MET A 30 -1.36 8.23 14.11
CA MET A 30 -2.19 7.06 14.46
C MET A 30 -1.34 5.92 15.03
N PHE A 31 -0.18 5.63 14.45
CA PHE A 31 0.74 4.64 15.00
C PHE A 31 1.23 5.03 16.40
N LEU A 32 1.61 6.28 16.62
CA LEU A 32 2.05 6.78 17.94
C LEU A 32 0.99 6.62 19.02
N ALA A 33 -0.30 6.80 18.67
CA ALA A 33 -1.39 6.63 19.62
C ALA A 33 -1.46 5.21 20.19
N GLU A 34 -1.23 4.20 19.35
CA GLU A 34 -1.28 2.79 19.74
C GLU A 34 0.06 2.28 20.26
N ALA A 35 1.19 2.73 19.70
CA ALA A 35 2.52 2.32 20.16
C ALA A 35 2.77 2.67 21.64
N ARG A 36 2.17 3.78 22.10
CA ARG A 36 2.25 4.23 23.50
C ARG A 36 1.68 3.21 24.49
N VAL A 37 0.64 2.50 24.12
CA VAL A 37 -0.09 1.57 25.00
C VAL A 37 0.18 0.11 24.66
N THR A 38 0.92 -0.17 23.60
CA THR A 38 1.26 -1.53 23.20
C THR A 38 2.47 -2.04 24.00
N PRO A 39 2.32 -3.06 24.87
CA PRO A 39 3.42 -3.57 25.64
C PRO A 39 4.53 -4.12 24.75
N GLY A 40 5.78 -3.98 25.18
CA GLY A 40 6.93 -4.54 24.47
C GLY A 40 7.34 -3.80 23.19
N ILE A 41 6.73 -2.64 22.89
CA ILE A 41 7.16 -1.73 21.82
C ILE A 41 7.70 -0.44 22.44
N HIS A 42 8.85 0.02 21.95
CA HIS A 42 9.48 1.28 22.33
C HIS A 42 9.81 2.09 21.09
N VAL A 43 9.16 3.23 20.89
CA VAL A 43 9.52 4.18 19.85
C VAL A 43 10.80 4.90 20.26
N LEU A 44 11.94 4.40 19.80
CA LEU A 44 13.28 4.94 20.13
C LEU A 44 13.45 6.36 19.59
N GLY A 45 12.94 6.61 18.40
CA GLY A 45 13.05 7.92 17.78
C GLY A 45 12.02 8.19 16.71
N ILE A 46 11.79 9.47 16.48
CA ILE A 46 10.92 9.99 15.42
C ILE A 46 11.72 10.97 14.58
N ALA A 47 11.77 10.76 13.27
CA ALA A 47 12.36 11.68 12.32
C ALA A 47 11.28 12.34 11.46
N ASP A 48 11.25 13.66 11.43
CA ASP A 48 10.38 14.46 10.59
C ASP A 48 11.08 15.76 10.23
N LEU A 49 11.03 16.18 8.97
CA LEU A 49 11.63 17.45 8.52
C LEU A 49 11.14 18.64 9.35
N ASN A 50 9.92 18.59 9.85
CA ASN A 50 9.34 19.53 10.81
C ASN A 50 9.27 18.88 12.20
N VAL A 51 10.27 19.14 13.03
CA VAL A 51 10.38 18.62 14.40
C VAL A 51 9.18 19.00 15.26
N GLU A 52 8.61 20.19 15.13
CA GLU A 52 7.43 20.60 15.89
C GLU A 52 6.19 19.83 15.45
N ARG A 53 6.04 19.50 14.18
CA ARG A 53 4.97 18.59 13.72
C ARG A 53 5.06 17.22 14.40
N ALA A 54 6.27 16.69 14.57
CA ALA A 54 6.48 15.42 15.28
C ALA A 54 6.13 15.55 16.79
N ARG A 55 6.48 16.65 17.44
CA ARG A 55 6.09 16.93 18.82
C ARG A 55 4.57 17.06 18.97
N ASP A 56 3.92 17.75 18.04
CA ASP A 56 2.45 17.88 18.01
C ASP A 56 1.76 16.55 17.76
N ALA A 57 2.32 15.68 16.93
CA ALA A 57 1.84 14.32 16.75
C ALA A 57 1.87 13.53 18.06
N CYS A 58 2.96 13.60 18.84
CA CYS A 58 3.05 12.98 20.15
C CYS A 58 2.00 13.56 21.13
N ARG A 59 1.84 14.89 21.20
CA ARG A 59 0.84 15.54 22.04
C ARG A 59 -0.58 15.08 21.69
N ARG A 60 -0.94 15.08 20.41
CA ARG A 60 -2.25 14.61 19.94
C ARG A 60 -2.49 13.13 20.21
N ALA A 61 -1.44 12.32 20.16
CA ALA A 61 -1.47 10.90 20.53
C ALA A 61 -1.52 10.68 22.06
N GLY A 62 -1.56 11.74 22.88
CA GLY A 62 -1.68 11.67 24.33
C GLY A 62 -0.39 11.28 25.05
N TRP A 63 0.78 11.54 24.44
CA TRP A 63 2.08 11.28 25.08
C TRP A 63 2.39 12.37 26.10
N PRO A 64 2.84 12.03 27.33
CA PRO A 64 3.35 13.01 28.26
C PRO A 64 4.66 13.62 27.74
N ALA A 65 4.90 14.91 28.03
CA ALA A 65 6.00 15.68 27.44
C ALA A 65 7.39 15.05 27.73
N GLU A 66 7.56 14.50 28.92
CA GLU A 66 8.79 13.82 29.33
C GLU A 66 9.10 12.59 28.50
N GLN A 67 8.10 11.92 27.94
CA GLN A 67 8.27 10.72 27.13
C GLN A 67 9.02 10.98 25.81
N PHE A 68 8.88 12.19 25.24
CA PHE A 68 9.53 12.58 23.99
C PHE A 68 10.52 13.75 24.13
N ALA A 69 11.12 13.86 25.35
CA ALA A 69 12.08 14.90 25.68
C ALA A 69 13.55 14.41 25.63
N ALA A 70 13.82 13.18 25.18
CA ALA A 70 15.17 12.65 25.13
C ALA A 70 16.07 13.49 24.22
N SER A 71 17.23 13.94 24.74
CA SER A 71 18.16 14.80 24.02
C SER A 71 18.96 14.09 22.92
N SER A 72 19.00 12.76 22.94
CA SER A 72 19.69 11.92 21.96
C SER A 72 19.13 10.51 21.93
N PHE A 73 19.47 9.71 20.91
CA PHE A 73 19.10 8.29 20.86
C PHE A 73 19.72 7.50 22.02
N ALA A 74 20.96 7.84 22.44
CA ALA A 74 21.58 7.22 23.61
C ALA A 74 20.82 7.52 24.92
N ALA A 75 20.33 8.76 25.09
CA ALA A 75 19.49 9.13 26.20
C ALA A 75 18.14 8.39 26.14
N ALA A 76 17.51 8.31 24.96
CA ALA A 76 16.28 7.57 24.75
C ALA A 76 16.40 6.08 25.11
N LEU A 77 17.50 5.43 24.71
CA LEU A 77 17.79 4.04 25.09
C LEU A 77 17.91 3.85 26.62
N LYS A 78 18.54 4.81 27.29
CA LYS A 78 18.79 4.72 28.73
C LYS A 78 17.51 4.99 29.55
N THR A 79 16.68 5.92 29.09
CA THR A 79 15.50 6.39 29.87
C THR A 79 14.20 5.68 29.47
N GLY A 80 14.17 5.00 28.31
CA GLY A 80 12.93 4.49 27.73
C GLY A 80 12.09 5.59 27.04
N GLY A 81 12.62 6.83 26.92
CA GLY A 81 11.97 7.93 26.20
C GLY A 81 12.19 7.86 24.68
N THR A 82 11.75 8.91 23.99
CA THR A 82 11.83 9.05 22.53
C THR A 82 12.61 10.29 22.15
N HIS A 83 13.57 10.15 21.22
CA HIS A 83 14.29 11.28 20.63
C HIS A 83 13.63 11.74 19.33
N ILE A 84 13.41 13.04 19.18
CA ILE A 84 12.84 13.64 17.95
C ILE A 84 13.92 14.41 17.20
N THR A 85 14.05 14.16 15.90
CA THR A 85 15.07 14.75 15.02
C THR A 85 14.51 15.11 13.65
N ASN A 86 15.19 15.97 12.91
CA ASN A 86 14.94 16.21 11.50
C ASN A 86 15.84 15.36 10.58
N ASP A 87 16.70 14.53 11.14
CA ASP A 87 17.65 13.69 10.38
C ASP A 87 17.22 12.20 10.43
N ALA A 88 16.52 11.76 9.38
CA ALA A 88 16.12 10.37 9.21
C ALA A 88 17.34 9.42 9.12
N MET A 89 18.46 9.90 8.55
CA MET A 89 19.65 9.07 8.42
C MET A 89 20.33 8.85 9.77
N ALA A 90 20.33 9.85 10.66
CA ALA A 90 20.80 9.69 12.03
C ALA A 90 19.94 8.68 12.81
N LEU A 91 18.62 8.70 12.63
CA LEU A 91 17.71 7.73 13.23
C LEU A 91 18.01 6.30 12.72
N ILE A 92 18.12 6.09 11.42
CA ILE A 92 18.41 4.78 10.82
C ILE A 92 19.73 4.21 11.35
N LYS A 93 20.74 5.06 11.54
CA LYS A 93 22.07 4.69 12.06
C LYS A 93 22.12 4.50 13.58
N ALA A 94 21.07 4.90 14.32
CA ALA A 94 21.07 4.87 15.77
C ALA A 94 21.35 3.45 16.31
N GLY A 95 22.22 3.36 17.28
CA GLY A 95 22.49 2.10 17.99
C GLY A 95 21.24 1.59 18.69
N GLY A 96 21.02 0.28 18.69
CA GLY A 96 19.90 -0.36 19.36
C GLY A 96 18.55 -0.25 18.67
N LEU A 97 18.46 0.37 17.49
CA LEU A 97 17.25 0.36 16.66
C LEU A 97 17.06 -1.02 16.02
N ASP A 98 15.83 -1.54 16.04
CA ASP A 98 15.49 -2.84 15.45
C ASP A 98 14.75 -2.69 14.12
N VAL A 99 13.71 -1.83 14.07
CA VAL A 99 12.78 -1.69 12.97
C VAL A 99 12.63 -0.21 12.58
N VAL A 100 12.67 0.07 11.29
CA VAL A 100 12.33 1.36 10.71
C VAL A 100 10.91 1.30 10.14
N VAL A 101 10.08 2.25 10.50
CA VAL A 101 8.76 2.51 9.88
C VAL A 101 8.92 3.72 8.96
N GLU A 102 8.82 3.51 7.67
CA GLU A 102 8.89 4.54 6.63
C GLU A 102 7.48 5.03 6.28
N ALA A 103 7.12 6.24 6.71
CA ALA A 103 5.78 6.81 6.58
C ALA A 103 5.79 8.25 6.03
N THR A 104 6.74 8.57 5.15
CA THR A 104 6.86 9.92 4.55
C THR A 104 5.78 10.19 3.50
N GLY A 105 5.29 9.15 2.79
CA GLY A 105 4.41 9.27 1.64
C GLY A 105 5.10 9.86 0.40
N ILE A 106 6.44 9.90 0.37
CA ILE A 106 7.25 10.40 -0.74
C ILE A 106 8.09 9.26 -1.30
N PRO A 107 7.79 8.75 -2.51
CA PRO A 107 8.44 7.56 -3.07
C PRO A 107 9.97 7.64 -3.09
N GLN A 108 10.53 8.78 -3.50
CA GLN A 108 11.97 9.01 -3.57
C GLN A 108 12.63 8.93 -2.18
N ALA A 109 11.99 9.53 -1.18
CA ALA A 109 12.45 9.46 0.21
C ALA A 109 12.34 8.03 0.75
N GLY A 110 11.22 7.35 0.49
CA GLY A 110 10.99 5.96 0.89
C GLY A 110 12.06 5.01 0.37
N ILE A 111 12.40 5.10 -0.92
CA ILE A 111 13.49 4.30 -1.52
C ILE A 111 14.84 4.59 -0.85
N LYS A 112 15.17 5.86 -0.64
CA LYS A 112 16.42 6.29 0.01
C LYS A 112 16.51 5.75 1.43
N HIS A 113 15.45 5.88 2.23
CA HIS A 113 15.40 5.41 3.60
C HIS A 113 15.45 3.87 3.66
N ALA A 114 14.76 3.19 2.75
CA ALA A 114 14.79 1.74 2.64
C ALA A 114 16.20 1.20 2.37
N LEU A 115 16.90 1.77 1.39
CA LEU A 115 18.28 1.39 1.08
C LEU A 115 19.23 1.63 2.26
N ALA A 116 19.05 2.74 2.97
CA ALA A 116 19.81 3.03 4.17
C ALA A 116 19.51 2.03 5.31
N ALA A 117 18.24 1.71 5.55
CA ALA A 117 17.83 0.72 6.55
C ALA A 117 18.45 -0.66 6.25
N ILE A 118 18.39 -1.11 4.99
CA ILE A 118 18.98 -2.36 4.52
C ILE A 118 20.51 -2.36 4.76
N ALA A 119 21.20 -1.28 4.38
CA ALA A 119 22.65 -1.15 4.57
C ALA A 119 23.07 -1.19 6.04
N HIS A 120 22.22 -0.66 6.94
CA HIS A 120 22.46 -0.66 8.38
C HIS A 120 21.82 -1.86 9.10
N LYS A 121 21.38 -2.91 8.37
CA LYS A 121 20.79 -4.13 8.93
C LYS A 121 19.59 -3.86 9.84
N ARG A 122 18.71 -2.93 9.43
CA ARG A 122 17.43 -2.65 10.09
C ARG A 122 16.31 -3.31 9.32
N HIS A 123 15.39 -3.94 10.03
CA HIS A 123 14.12 -4.36 9.41
C HIS A 123 13.33 -3.13 8.99
N LEU A 124 12.54 -3.25 7.93
CA LEU A 124 11.78 -2.13 7.36
C LEU A 124 10.30 -2.47 7.22
N ILE A 125 9.45 -1.55 7.67
CA ILE A 125 8.03 -1.53 7.36
C ILE A 125 7.79 -0.33 6.44
N MET A 126 7.41 -0.59 5.19
CA MET A 126 7.14 0.40 4.17
C MET A 126 5.66 0.78 4.22
N VAL A 127 5.37 1.92 4.84
CA VAL A 127 4.01 2.50 4.83
C VAL A 127 3.76 3.28 3.55
N CYS A 128 4.81 3.88 2.96
CA CYS A 128 4.72 4.55 1.68
C CYS A 128 4.51 3.53 0.56
N VAL A 129 3.26 3.11 0.34
CA VAL A 129 2.91 2.10 -0.67
C VAL A 129 3.22 2.58 -2.09
N GLU A 130 3.34 3.90 -2.29
CA GLU A 130 3.81 4.53 -3.53
C GLU A 130 5.28 4.16 -3.83
N ALA A 131 6.13 4.12 -2.80
CA ALA A 131 7.51 3.66 -2.92
C ALA A 131 7.59 2.15 -3.17
N ASP A 132 6.69 1.38 -2.54
CA ASP A 132 6.56 -0.06 -2.79
C ASP A 132 6.13 -0.34 -4.23
N ALA A 133 5.10 0.30 -4.74
CA ALA A 133 4.66 0.15 -6.12
C ALA A 133 5.74 0.54 -7.13
N LEU A 134 6.52 1.60 -6.83
CA LEU A 134 7.60 2.08 -7.71
C LEU A 134 8.81 1.15 -7.74
N ALA A 135 9.21 0.58 -6.59
CA ALA A 135 10.51 -0.09 -6.44
C ALA A 135 10.52 -1.25 -5.43
N GLY A 136 9.39 -1.60 -4.83
CA GLY A 136 9.25 -2.61 -3.78
C GLY A 136 9.88 -3.97 -4.12
N PRO A 137 9.67 -4.54 -5.32
CA PRO A 137 10.28 -5.81 -5.69
C PRO A 137 11.81 -5.84 -5.57
N LEU A 138 12.49 -4.77 -5.99
CA LEU A 138 13.95 -4.70 -5.88
C LEU A 138 14.39 -4.40 -4.45
N LEU A 139 13.64 -3.57 -3.70
CA LEU A 139 13.92 -3.31 -2.28
C LEU A 139 13.77 -4.58 -1.45
N ALA A 140 12.72 -5.36 -1.65
CA ALA A 140 12.49 -6.63 -0.98
C ALA A 140 13.61 -7.64 -1.27
N LYS A 141 14.04 -7.76 -2.54
CA LYS A 141 15.17 -8.60 -2.94
C LYS A 141 16.46 -8.18 -2.21
N LYS A 142 16.79 -6.88 -2.21
CA LYS A 142 17.99 -6.37 -1.50
C LYS A 142 17.90 -6.56 0.02
N ALA A 143 16.71 -6.44 0.61
CA ALA A 143 16.49 -6.71 2.04
C ALA A 143 16.73 -8.18 2.36
N GLN A 144 16.20 -9.09 1.56
CA GLN A 144 16.42 -10.53 1.69
C GLN A 144 17.93 -10.88 1.60
N GLU A 145 18.62 -10.36 0.59
CA GLU A 145 20.08 -10.54 0.42
C GLU A 145 20.87 -10.00 1.62
N ALA A 146 20.37 -8.96 2.25
CA ALA A 146 20.96 -8.37 3.46
C ALA A 146 20.59 -9.10 4.76
N GLY A 147 19.66 -10.06 4.72
CA GLY A 147 19.17 -10.79 5.89
C GLY A 147 18.28 -9.95 6.81
N VAL A 148 17.57 -8.97 6.26
CA VAL A 148 16.56 -8.15 6.97
C VAL A 148 15.20 -8.28 6.32
N ALA A 149 14.13 -8.09 7.11
CA ALA A 149 12.77 -8.11 6.59
C ALA A 149 12.42 -6.77 5.95
N TYR A 150 11.77 -6.85 4.79
CA TYR A 150 10.98 -5.78 4.17
C TYR A 150 9.51 -6.17 4.30
N SER A 151 8.66 -5.28 4.78
CA SER A 151 7.24 -5.59 5.02
C SER A 151 6.34 -4.45 4.57
N LEU A 152 5.20 -4.81 3.99
CA LEU A 152 4.04 -3.94 3.91
C LEU A 152 3.51 -3.67 5.32
N ALA A 153 2.77 -2.56 5.47
CA ALA A 153 2.25 -2.10 6.76
C ALA A 153 0.88 -2.72 7.06
N TYR A 154 0.76 -3.52 8.12
CA TYR A 154 -0.53 -4.07 8.55
C TYR A 154 -1.45 -2.96 9.05
N GLY A 155 -2.73 -3.09 8.74
CA GLY A 155 -3.73 -2.04 8.90
C GLY A 155 -3.95 -1.24 7.62
N ASP A 156 -3.00 -1.25 6.68
CA ASP A 156 -3.24 -0.85 5.30
C ASP A 156 -3.78 -2.03 4.48
N GLN A 157 -4.59 -1.73 3.48
CA GLN A 157 -5.33 -2.74 2.71
C GLN A 157 -4.42 -3.79 2.04
N PRO A 158 -3.27 -3.46 1.44
CA PRO A 158 -2.40 -4.46 0.82
C PRO A 158 -1.95 -5.56 1.77
N ALA A 159 -1.51 -5.23 2.99
CA ALA A 159 -1.05 -6.23 3.95
C ALA A 159 -2.18 -7.13 4.45
N ILE A 160 -3.38 -6.58 4.65
CA ILE A 160 -4.56 -7.35 5.07
C ILE A 160 -5.03 -8.27 3.93
N ILE A 161 -4.95 -7.83 2.68
CA ILE A 161 -5.27 -8.68 1.52
C ILE A 161 -4.26 -9.82 1.41
N CYS A 162 -2.96 -9.56 1.64
CA CYS A 162 -1.94 -10.61 1.68
C CYS A 162 -2.27 -11.67 2.74
N GLU A 163 -2.74 -11.28 3.93
CA GLU A 163 -3.19 -12.21 4.98
C GLU A 163 -4.36 -13.08 4.51
N LEU A 164 -5.36 -12.49 3.85
CA LEU A 164 -6.51 -13.25 3.33
C LEU A 164 -6.12 -14.22 2.22
N VAL A 165 -5.22 -13.81 1.34
CA VAL A 165 -4.68 -14.66 0.26
C VAL A 165 -3.87 -15.82 0.83
N ASP A 166 -3.00 -15.54 1.80
CA ASP A 166 -2.20 -16.56 2.49
C ASP A 166 -3.09 -17.56 3.23
N TRP A 167 -4.08 -17.06 3.96
CA TRP A 167 -5.08 -17.90 4.62
C TRP A 167 -5.77 -18.86 3.63
N ALA A 168 -6.29 -18.34 2.52
CA ALA A 168 -7.00 -19.15 1.54
C ALA A 168 -6.10 -20.24 0.96
N ARG A 169 -4.89 -19.89 0.56
CA ARG A 169 -3.90 -20.83 0.00
C ARG A 169 -3.44 -21.85 1.02
N THR A 170 -3.24 -21.45 2.27
CA THR A 170 -2.86 -22.36 3.38
C THR A 170 -3.97 -23.36 3.68
N CYS A 171 -5.24 -22.98 3.49
CA CYS A 171 -6.39 -23.90 3.57
C CYS A 171 -6.54 -24.79 2.31
N GLY A 172 -5.70 -24.64 1.29
CA GLY A 172 -5.77 -25.39 0.05
C GLY A 172 -6.83 -24.86 -0.93
N PHE A 173 -7.34 -23.63 -0.73
CA PHE A 173 -8.31 -23.00 -1.63
C PHE A 173 -7.60 -22.22 -2.73
N PRO A 174 -7.79 -22.55 -4.02
CA PRO A 174 -7.30 -21.75 -5.12
C PRO A 174 -7.91 -20.35 -5.07
N VAL A 175 -7.07 -19.30 -4.97
CA VAL A 175 -7.53 -17.92 -4.98
C VAL A 175 -7.97 -17.52 -6.39
N VAL A 176 -9.17 -17.00 -6.50
CA VAL A 176 -9.78 -16.53 -7.75
C VAL A 176 -9.56 -15.04 -7.94
N CYS A 177 -9.88 -14.25 -6.90
CA CYS A 177 -9.66 -12.81 -6.89
C CYS A 177 -9.42 -12.32 -5.47
N ALA A 178 -8.62 -11.27 -5.33
CA ALA A 178 -8.49 -10.56 -4.07
C ALA A 178 -8.48 -9.05 -4.32
N GLY A 179 -8.92 -8.29 -3.32
CA GLY A 179 -8.94 -6.84 -3.47
C GLY A 179 -9.66 -6.11 -2.36
N LYS A 180 -10.12 -4.93 -2.70
CA LYS A 180 -10.72 -4.00 -1.73
C LYS A 180 -11.99 -3.36 -2.27
N GLY A 181 -12.72 -2.67 -1.38
CA GLY A 181 -13.77 -1.74 -1.76
C GLY A 181 -13.26 -0.30 -1.83
N THR A 182 -13.90 0.52 -2.63
CA THR A 182 -13.66 1.97 -2.71
C THR A 182 -14.92 2.71 -3.16
N ARG A 183 -14.92 4.03 -3.01
CA ARG A 183 -15.92 4.89 -3.64
C ARG A 183 -15.44 5.24 -5.04
N TYR A 184 -16.13 4.77 -6.06
CA TYR A 184 -15.71 4.96 -7.45
C TYR A 184 -16.89 5.09 -8.42
N HIS A 185 -16.69 5.95 -9.41
CA HIS A 185 -17.50 6.04 -10.60
C HIS A 185 -16.59 6.31 -11.82
N PRO A 186 -16.90 5.83 -13.06
CA PRO A 186 -16.00 6.00 -14.20
C PRO A 186 -15.59 7.45 -14.51
N THR A 187 -16.45 8.42 -14.24
CA THR A 187 -16.14 9.85 -14.43
C THR A 187 -15.12 10.39 -13.44
N PHE A 188 -14.84 9.65 -12.36
CA PHE A 188 -13.92 10.10 -11.31
C PHE A 188 -12.45 10.06 -11.73
N HIS A 189 -12.09 9.34 -12.80
CA HIS A 189 -10.73 9.44 -13.35
C HIS A 189 -10.34 10.86 -13.75
N GLU A 190 -11.35 11.72 -14.07
CA GLU A 190 -11.13 13.13 -14.41
C GLU A 190 -11.15 14.05 -13.19
N SER A 191 -11.37 13.52 -11.98
CA SER A 191 -11.41 14.31 -10.75
C SER A 191 -10.09 15.05 -10.51
N THR A 192 -10.20 16.24 -9.95
CA THR A 192 -9.07 17.13 -9.61
C THR A 192 -9.13 17.51 -8.13
N PRO A 193 -8.05 18.09 -7.57
CA PRO A 193 -8.07 18.58 -6.19
C PRO A 193 -9.19 19.58 -5.86
N GLU A 194 -9.73 20.31 -6.85
CA GLU A 194 -10.88 21.21 -6.67
C GLU A 194 -12.20 20.45 -6.64
N THR A 195 -12.35 19.40 -7.45
CA THR A 195 -13.63 18.69 -7.58
C THR A 195 -13.79 17.53 -6.60
N VAL A 196 -12.71 17.11 -5.93
CA VAL A 196 -12.68 15.92 -5.09
C VAL A 196 -13.74 15.92 -3.98
N TRP A 197 -14.00 17.06 -3.37
CA TRP A 197 -14.94 17.13 -2.23
C TRP A 197 -16.37 16.84 -2.64
N GLN A 198 -16.77 17.26 -3.85
CA GLN A 198 -18.09 16.94 -4.42
C GLN A 198 -18.25 15.42 -4.60
N HIS A 199 -17.20 14.76 -5.10
CA HIS A 199 -17.20 13.31 -5.29
C HIS A 199 -17.10 12.54 -3.97
N PHE A 200 -16.40 13.09 -2.98
CA PHE A 200 -16.24 12.50 -1.65
C PHE A 200 -17.48 12.70 -0.77
N GLY A 201 -18.33 13.66 -1.10
CA GLY A 201 -19.52 14.01 -0.31
C GLY A 201 -19.21 14.88 0.92
N TRP A 202 -18.11 15.63 0.88
CA TRP A 202 -17.71 16.60 1.91
C TRP A 202 -17.86 18.03 1.40
N THR A 203 -18.05 18.97 2.34
CA THR A 203 -17.86 20.38 2.05
C THR A 203 -16.38 20.76 2.20
N GLU A 204 -15.95 21.83 1.53
CA GLU A 204 -14.60 22.37 1.71
C GLU A 204 -14.28 22.72 3.17
N GLU A 205 -15.29 23.23 3.91
CA GLU A 205 -15.15 23.54 5.32
C GLU A 205 -14.89 22.28 6.17
N THR A 206 -15.62 21.19 5.89
CA THR A 206 -15.40 19.90 6.55
C THR A 206 -13.99 19.36 6.27
N ALA A 207 -13.55 19.43 5.01
CA ALA A 207 -12.22 19.00 4.60
C ALA A 207 -11.11 19.81 5.28
N LYS A 208 -11.27 21.13 5.36
CA LYS A 208 -10.33 22.02 6.03
C LYS A 208 -10.26 21.76 7.54
N LYS A 209 -11.40 21.58 8.21
CA LYS A 209 -11.45 21.22 9.65
C LYS A 209 -10.78 19.86 9.92
N ALA A 210 -10.92 18.91 9.02
CA ALA A 210 -10.27 17.60 9.10
C ALA A 210 -8.77 17.62 8.76
N GLY A 211 -8.23 18.75 8.30
CA GLY A 211 -6.85 18.87 7.80
C GLY A 211 -6.57 17.98 6.60
N ALA A 212 -7.59 17.75 5.76
CA ALA A 212 -7.51 16.86 4.62
C ALA A 212 -6.71 17.49 3.46
N ASN A 213 -5.78 16.71 2.89
CA ASN A 213 -5.03 17.13 1.72
C ASN A 213 -5.84 16.80 0.44
N PRO A 214 -6.29 17.79 -0.36
CA PRO A 214 -7.14 17.54 -1.50
C PRO A 214 -6.48 16.65 -2.56
N LYS A 215 -5.17 16.77 -2.77
CA LYS A 215 -4.44 15.95 -3.72
C LYS A 215 -4.40 14.47 -3.30
N MET A 216 -4.15 14.20 -2.01
CA MET A 216 -4.20 12.84 -1.47
C MET A 216 -5.61 12.26 -1.54
N PHE A 217 -6.65 13.03 -1.20
CA PHE A 217 -8.03 12.57 -1.30
C PHE A 217 -8.47 12.34 -2.74
N ASN A 218 -7.95 13.14 -3.69
CA ASN A 218 -8.22 12.96 -5.09
C ASN A 218 -7.66 11.63 -5.62
N SER A 219 -6.50 11.18 -5.14
CA SER A 219 -5.96 9.88 -5.53
C SER A 219 -6.82 8.68 -5.08
N PHE A 220 -7.59 8.84 -4.00
CA PHE A 220 -8.58 7.83 -3.59
C PHE A 220 -9.78 7.77 -4.53
N ILE A 221 -10.18 8.91 -5.09
CA ILE A 221 -11.37 9.04 -5.93
C ILE A 221 -11.08 8.70 -7.39
N ASP A 222 -9.95 9.15 -7.93
CA ASP A 222 -9.63 8.99 -9.36
C ASP A 222 -9.13 7.58 -9.74
N GLY A 223 -9.06 6.67 -8.76
CA GLY A 223 -8.63 5.29 -8.97
C GLY A 223 -7.12 5.07 -8.81
N THR A 224 -6.33 6.14 -8.69
CA THR A 224 -4.87 6.07 -8.55
C THR A 224 -4.43 5.24 -7.36
N LYS A 225 -4.95 5.55 -6.17
CA LYS A 225 -4.59 4.82 -4.94
C LYS A 225 -4.97 3.34 -5.04
N SER A 226 -6.11 3.03 -5.65
CA SER A 226 -6.50 1.65 -5.94
C SER A 226 -5.49 0.93 -6.85
N GLY A 227 -4.99 1.59 -7.88
CA GLY A 227 -3.94 1.07 -8.75
C GLY A 227 -2.64 0.79 -8.00
N ILE A 228 -2.20 1.75 -7.16
CA ILE A 228 -0.98 1.63 -6.33
C ILE A 228 -1.09 0.45 -5.37
N GLU A 229 -2.17 0.36 -4.61
CA GLU A 229 -2.36 -0.68 -3.59
C GLU A 229 -2.52 -2.07 -4.20
N MET A 230 -3.25 -2.19 -5.33
CA MET A 230 -3.36 -3.47 -6.02
C MET A 230 -2.05 -3.88 -6.70
N THR A 231 -1.18 -2.94 -7.07
CA THR A 231 0.18 -3.24 -7.52
C THR A 231 0.99 -3.89 -6.39
N ALA A 232 0.94 -3.35 -5.18
CA ALA A 232 1.60 -3.94 -4.01
C ALA A 232 1.06 -5.35 -3.71
N VAL A 233 -0.27 -5.55 -3.80
CA VAL A 233 -0.89 -6.88 -3.63
C VAL A 233 -0.40 -7.87 -4.69
N CYS A 234 -0.40 -7.50 -5.96
CA CYS A 234 0.07 -8.36 -7.04
C CYS A 234 1.52 -8.80 -6.81
N ASN A 235 2.39 -7.82 -6.54
CA ASN A 235 3.81 -8.08 -6.33
C ASN A 235 4.09 -8.95 -5.09
N ALA A 236 3.26 -8.84 -4.04
CA ALA A 236 3.40 -9.62 -2.82
C ALA A 236 2.72 -11.00 -2.86
N THR A 237 1.75 -11.21 -3.76
CA THR A 237 0.96 -12.46 -3.77
C THR A 237 1.10 -13.28 -5.05
N GLY A 238 1.70 -12.72 -6.11
CA GLY A 238 1.74 -13.36 -7.43
C GLY A 238 0.40 -13.35 -8.17
N LEU A 239 -0.61 -12.61 -7.66
CA LEU A 239 -1.82 -12.33 -8.43
C LEU A 239 -1.49 -11.33 -9.55
N VAL A 240 -2.22 -11.43 -10.66
CA VAL A 240 -1.96 -10.61 -11.86
C VAL A 240 -3.09 -9.60 -12.05
N PRO A 241 -2.82 -8.32 -12.37
CA PRO A 241 -3.88 -7.34 -12.59
C PRO A 241 -4.71 -7.67 -13.83
N PRO A 242 -5.98 -7.19 -13.91
CA PRO A 242 -6.79 -7.36 -15.11
C PRO A 242 -6.10 -6.76 -16.35
N PRO A 243 -6.32 -7.31 -17.56
CA PRO A 243 -5.58 -6.91 -18.78
C PRO A 243 -5.81 -5.44 -19.15
N ASP A 244 -7.00 -4.90 -18.88
CA ASP A 244 -7.40 -3.51 -19.19
C ASP A 244 -7.34 -2.57 -17.96
N GLY A 245 -6.77 -3.02 -16.83
CA GLY A 245 -6.80 -2.35 -15.55
C GLY A 245 -8.05 -2.71 -14.74
N LEU A 246 -8.22 -2.08 -13.57
CA LEU A 246 -9.32 -2.34 -12.66
C LEU A 246 -10.68 -1.95 -13.26
N GLY A 247 -11.67 -2.80 -13.09
CA GLY A 247 -13.03 -2.63 -13.62
C GLY A 247 -13.99 -1.91 -12.68
N PHE A 248 -13.70 -1.92 -11.40
CA PHE A 248 -14.51 -1.32 -10.33
C PHE A 248 -15.99 -1.69 -10.40
N PRO A 249 -16.36 -3.00 -10.48
CA PRO A 249 -17.76 -3.38 -10.51
C PRO A 249 -18.47 -2.96 -9.21
N PRO A 250 -19.74 -2.51 -9.29
CA PRO A 250 -20.57 -2.28 -8.11
C PRO A 250 -21.00 -3.62 -7.52
N VAL A 251 -20.47 -3.98 -6.35
CA VAL A 251 -20.72 -5.29 -5.71
C VAL A 251 -20.90 -5.11 -4.21
N ALA A 252 -21.95 -5.72 -3.65
CA ALA A 252 -22.16 -5.80 -2.22
C ALA A 252 -21.16 -6.78 -1.57
N ALA A 253 -20.79 -6.52 -0.31
CA ALA A 253 -19.76 -7.30 0.39
C ALA A 253 -20.05 -8.81 0.43
N ALA A 254 -21.30 -9.18 0.66
CA ALA A 254 -21.71 -10.59 0.72
C ALA A 254 -21.85 -11.28 -0.66
N GLU A 255 -21.71 -10.53 -1.75
CA GLU A 255 -21.91 -11.02 -3.11
C GLU A 255 -20.61 -11.16 -3.91
N VAL A 256 -19.45 -10.93 -3.27
CA VAL A 256 -18.15 -10.97 -3.95
C VAL A 256 -17.93 -12.25 -4.74
N ALA A 257 -18.32 -13.42 -4.21
CA ALA A 257 -18.17 -14.71 -4.90
C ALA A 257 -19.08 -14.86 -6.13
N LYS A 258 -20.25 -14.20 -6.14
CA LYS A 258 -21.19 -14.26 -7.26
C LYS A 258 -20.68 -13.49 -8.48
N PHE A 259 -20.04 -12.34 -8.24
CA PHE A 259 -19.59 -11.44 -9.30
C PHE A 259 -18.12 -11.62 -9.65
N LEU A 260 -17.25 -11.85 -8.65
CA LEU A 260 -15.80 -11.92 -8.84
C LEU A 260 -15.33 -13.35 -9.08
N LYS A 261 -15.86 -13.92 -10.13
CA LYS A 261 -15.51 -15.21 -10.74
C LYS A 261 -15.34 -15.02 -12.26
N PRO A 262 -14.75 -15.99 -12.98
CA PRO A 262 -14.55 -15.86 -14.44
C PRO A 262 -15.83 -15.59 -15.21
N LYS A 263 -15.75 -14.84 -16.30
CA LYS A 263 -16.88 -14.60 -17.22
C LYS A 263 -17.47 -15.90 -17.75
N ALA A 264 -16.65 -16.92 -17.97
CA ALA A 264 -17.09 -18.25 -18.39
C ALA A 264 -18.02 -18.95 -17.36
N ASP A 265 -17.90 -18.57 -16.09
CA ASP A 265 -18.73 -19.07 -14.98
C ASP A 265 -19.81 -18.04 -14.56
N GLY A 266 -20.12 -17.07 -15.42
CA GLY A 266 -21.13 -16.03 -15.19
C GLY A 266 -20.69 -14.85 -14.33
N GLY A 267 -19.39 -14.65 -14.13
CA GLY A 267 -18.82 -13.53 -13.37
C GLY A 267 -18.32 -12.38 -14.25
N THR A 268 -17.44 -11.56 -13.68
CA THR A 268 -16.90 -10.35 -14.32
C THR A 268 -15.43 -10.46 -14.71
N LEU A 269 -14.69 -11.45 -14.20
CA LEU A 269 -13.24 -11.52 -14.34
C LEU A 269 -12.83 -12.13 -15.70
N ALA A 270 -11.72 -11.63 -16.24
CA ALA A 270 -11.11 -12.19 -17.44
C ALA A 270 -10.48 -13.58 -17.18
N TYR A 271 -9.92 -13.79 -15.99
CA TYR A 271 -9.25 -15.02 -15.55
C TYR A 271 -9.22 -15.12 -14.02
N LYS A 272 -8.84 -16.29 -13.49
CA LYS A 272 -8.59 -16.54 -12.06
C LYS A 272 -7.18 -16.07 -11.68
N GLY A 273 -6.96 -15.84 -10.38
CA GLY A 273 -5.66 -15.41 -9.88
C GLY A 273 -5.39 -13.92 -10.16
N THR A 274 -6.43 -13.11 -10.10
CA THR A 274 -6.37 -11.67 -10.38
C THR A 274 -6.71 -10.81 -9.15
N VAL A 275 -6.52 -9.51 -9.30
CA VAL A 275 -7.02 -8.51 -8.34
C VAL A 275 -8.17 -7.71 -8.95
N GLU A 276 -9.09 -7.22 -8.12
CA GLU A 276 -10.13 -6.28 -8.55
C GLU A 276 -10.52 -5.37 -7.39
N VAL A 277 -10.98 -4.16 -7.70
CA VAL A 277 -11.50 -3.21 -6.71
C VAL A 277 -12.98 -3.02 -6.95
N ILE A 278 -13.80 -3.24 -5.92
CA ILE A 278 -15.25 -3.09 -6.03
C ILE A 278 -15.71 -1.70 -5.64
N SER A 279 -16.68 -1.16 -6.39
CA SER A 279 -17.25 0.16 -6.14
C SER A 279 -18.37 0.12 -5.10
N SER A 280 -18.41 1.14 -4.24
CA SER A 280 -19.54 1.41 -3.35
C SER A 280 -20.67 2.22 -4.02
N LEU A 281 -20.50 2.58 -5.29
CA LEU A 281 -21.49 3.29 -6.09
C LEU A 281 -21.88 2.47 -7.32
N ASN A 282 -23.18 2.46 -7.60
CA ASN A 282 -23.73 2.00 -8.87
C ASN A 282 -23.36 2.98 -10.01
N ARG A 283 -23.60 2.57 -11.25
CA ARG A 283 -23.31 3.39 -12.44
C ARG A 283 -24.25 4.61 -12.61
N ASP A 284 -25.33 4.65 -11.86
CA ASP A 284 -26.24 5.80 -11.70
C ASP A 284 -25.90 6.67 -10.48
N MET A 285 -24.75 6.47 -9.84
CA MET A 285 -24.28 7.16 -8.65
C MET A 285 -25.04 6.82 -7.35
N THR A 286 -26.01 5.93 -7.37
CA THR A 286 -26.68 5.46 -6.15
C THR A 286 -25.73 4.56 -5.34
N PRO A 287 -25.82 4.57 -3.99
CA PRO A 287 -25.00 3.68 -3.16
C PRO A 287 -25.34 2.20 -3.41
N VAL A 288 -24.32 1.36 -3.46
CA VAL A 288 -24.49 -0.10 -3.40
C VAL A 288 -24.90 -0.47 -1.96
N PRO A 289 -26.00 -1.19 -1.75
CA PRO A 289 -26.38 -1.66 -0.42
C PRO A 289 -25.29 -2.57 0.17
N HIS A 290 -24.99 -2.42 1.45
CA HIS A 290 -23.96 -3.22 2.14
C HIS A 290 -22.60 -3.26 1.41
N HIS A 291 -22.19 -2.13 0.85
CA HIS A 291 -20.92 -1.99 0.15
C HIS A 291 -19.70 -2.19 1.07
N LEU A 292 -18.55 -2.50 0.46
CA LEU A 292 -17.29 -2.78 1.15
C LEU A 292 -16.29 -1.60 1.10
N GLN A 293 -16.73 -0.36 1.07
CA GLN A 293 -15.89 0.81 0.79
C GLN A 293 -14.59 0.88 1.62
N MET A 294 -14.63 0.44 2.89
CA MET A 294 -13.48 0.48 3.81
C MET A 294 -12.85 -0.89 4.05
N GLY A 295 -13.30 -1.90 3.34
CA GLY A 295 -12.88 -3.27 3.60
C GLY A 295 -12.07 -3.90 2.47
N VAL A 296 -11.71 -5.15 2.71
CA VAL A 296 -10.96 -6.01 1.80
C VAL A 296 -11.63 -7.37 1.67
N TYR A 297 -11.32 -8.10 0.61
CA TYR A 297 -11.92 -9.40 0.36
C TYR A 297 -10.96 -10.35 -0.37
N VAL A 298 -11.27 -11.64 -0.32
CA VAL A 298 -10.73 -12.68 -1.17
C VAL A 298 -11.87 -13.58 -1.65
N THR A 299 -11.85 -13.97 -2.93
CA THR A 299 -12.69 -15.03 -3.46
C THR A 299 -11.83 -16.23 -3.83
N TYR A 300 -12.36 -17.42 -3.59
CA TYR A 300 -11.64 -18.66 -3.77
C TYR A 300 -12.56 -19.77 -4.28
N GLU A 301 -11.96 -20.82 -4.84
CA GLU A 301 -12.66 -21.93 -5.48
C GLU A 301 -12.61 -23.17 -4.59
N ALA A 302 -13.69 -23.94 -4.60
CA ALA A 302 -13.74 -25.26 -3.98
C ALA A 302 -12.84 -26.23 -4.76
N PRO A 303 -11.84 -26.87 -4.11
CA PRO A 303 -10.93 -27.79 -4.79
C PRO A 303 -11.55 -29.17 -5.09
N SER A 304 -12.75 -29.44 -4.58
CA SER A 304 -13.46 -30.71 -4.79
C SER A 304 -14.98 -30.54 -4.66
N GLU A 305 -15.74 -31.49 -5.18
CA GLU A 305 -17.21 -31.55 -5.01
C GLU A 305 -17.61 -31.61 -3.54
N TYR A 306 -16.83 -32.30 -2.71
CA TYR A 306 -17.07 -32.33 -1.27
C TYR A 306 -16.95 -30.94 -0.65
N THR A 307 -15.89 -30.22 -0.97
CA THR A 307 -15.67 -28.85 -0.49
C THR A 307 -16.76 -27.90 -0.98
N GLN A 308 -17.16 -28.03 -2.25
CA GLN A 308 -18.27 -27.28 -2.84
C GLN A 308 -19.58 -27.48 -2.05
N ARG A 309 -19.89 -28.72 -1.67
CA ARG A 309 -21.04 -29.02 -0.83
C ARG A 309 -20.90 -28.38 0.56
N CYS A 310 -19.71 -28.45 1.16
CA CYS A 310 -19.43 -27.78 2.45
C CYS A 310 -19.64 -26.27 2.40
N PHE A 311 -19.26 -25.60 1.32
CA PHE A 311 -19.47 -24.15 1.18
C PHE A 311 -20.95 -23.78 1.28
N ASN A 312 -21.83 -24.59 0.69
CA ASN A 312 -23.28 -24.39 0.77
C ASN A 312 -23.83 -24.75 2.17
N GLU A 313 -23.41 -25.89 2.74
CA GLU A 313 -23.90 -26.40 4.02
C GLU A 313 -23.55 -25.45 5.19
N TYR A 314 -22.39 -24.77 5.13
CA TYR A 314 -21.91 -23.86 6.18
C TYR A 314 -22.12 -22.37 5.85
N TRP A 315 -22.88 -22.06 4.78
CA TRP A 315 -23.17 -20.67 4.35
C TRP A 315 -21.95 -19.78 4.25
N LEU A 316 -20.88 -20.27 3.61
CA LEU A 316 -19.60 -19.57 3.49
C LEU A 316 -19.58 -18.48 2.41
N LEU A 317 -20.69 -17.74 2.26
CA LEU A 317 -20.92 -16.76 1.20
C LEU A 317 -20.63 -17.32 -0.21
N PRO A 318 -21.24 -18.47 -0.58
CA PRO A 318 -20.98 -19.07 -1.88
C PRO A 318 -21.71 -18.33 -3.00
N ASP A 319 -21.27 -18.61 -4.24
CA ASP A 319 -22.06 -18.31 -5.43
C ASP A 319 -23.24 -19.31 -5.56
N GLU A 320 -24.06 -19.17 -6.59
CA GLU A 320 -25.25 -20.00 -6.81
C GLU A 320 -24.93 -21.48 -6.99
N THR A 321 -23.71 -21.81 -7.40
CA THR A 321 -23.25 -23.18 -7.63
C THR A 321 -22.56 -23.80 -6.41
N GLY A 322 -22.11 -22.96 -5.47
CA GLY A 322 -21.23 -23.36 -4.37
C GLY A 322 -19.78 -23.61 -4.79
N LYS A 323 -19.44 -23.42 -6.07
CA LYS A 323 -18.08 -23.61 -6.59
C LYS A 323 -17.13 -22.52 -6.09
N TYR A 324 -17.63 -21.31 -5.93
CA TYR A 324 -16.89 -20.15 -5.47
C TYR A 324 -17.43 -19.67 -4.14
N ALA A 325 -16.54 -19.25 -3.25
CA ALA A 325 -16.92 -18.64 -1.98
C ALA A 325 -16.07 -17.39 -1.73
N GLY A 326 -16.50 -16.55 -0.79
CA GLY A 326 -15.82 -15.31 -0.46
C GLY A 326 -15.64 -15.11 1.04
N LEU A 327 -14.56 -14.45 1.40
CA LEU A 327 -14.33 -13.94 2.75
C LEU A 327 -14.00 -12.46 2.65
N TYR A 328 -14.58 -11.64 3.53
CA TYR A 328 -14.25 -10.21 3.58
C TYR A 328 -14.05 -9.72 5.00
N ARG A 329 -13.24 -8.70 5.13
CA ARG A 329 -13.08 -7.90 6.35
C ARG A 329 -13.70 -6.53 6.09
N PRO A 330 -14.70 -6.08 6.86
CA PRO A 330 -15.53 -4.92 6.51
C PRO A 330 -14.80 -3.58 6.62
N LEU A 331 -13.69 -3.52 7.36
CA LEU A 331 -12.92 -2.30 7.58
C LEU A 331 -11.42 -2.60 7.76
N HIS A 332 -10.62 -1.58 7.59
CA HIS A 332 -9.20 -1.56 7.95
C HIS A 332 -8.92 -0.31 8.80
N MET A 333 -7.89 -0.37 9.67
CA MET A 333 -7.54 0.72 10.58
C MET A 333 -6.10 1.15 10.34
N ILE A 334 -5.91 1.97 9.32
CA ILE A 334 -4.59 2.43 8.87
C ILE A 334 -3.83 3.09 10.04
N GLY A 335 -2.58 2.70 10.23
CA GLY A 335 -1.71 3.18 11.31
C GLY A 335 -2.02 2.59 12.70
N LEU A 336 -3.29 2.36 13.03
CA LEU A 336 -3.69 1.84 14.35
C LEU A 336 -3.33 0.35 14.54
N GLU A 337 -3.20 -0.41 13.46
CA GLU A 337 -2.87 -1.84 13.49
C GLU A 337 -1.37 -2.12 13.22
N LEU A 338 -0.53 -1.10 13.04
CA LEU A 338 0.86 -1.26 12.63
C LEU A 338 1.70 -2.08 13.62
N GLY A 339 1.32 -2.09 14.89
CA GLY A 339 1.94 -2.93 15.91
C GLY A 339 1.99 -4.42 15.53
N VAL A 340 1.06 -4.89 14.69
CA VAL A 340 1.03 -6.27 14.16
C VAL A 340 2.26 -6.52 13.27
N SER A 341 2.60 -5.60 12.34
CA SER A 341 3.81 -5.73 11.51
C SER A 341 5.08 -5.72 12.36
N VAL A 342 5.18 -4.78 13.31
CA VAL A 342 6.34 -4.70 14.23
C VAL A 342 6.52 -6.00 14.97
N ALA A 343 5.45 -6.54 15.56
CA ALA A 343 5.47 -7.79 16.31
C ALA A 343 5.75 -9.00 15.43
N SER A 344 5.14 -9.09 14.24
CA SER A 344 5.32 -10.23 13.32
C SER A 344 6.78 -10.35 12.89
N ILE A 345 7.38 -9.27 12.41
CA ILE A 345 8.77 -9.24 11.98
C ILE A 345 9.71 -9.65 13.13
N MET A 346 9.56 -9.04 14.31
CA MET A 346 10.53 -9.19 15.39
C MET A 346 10.34 -10.45 16.24
N LEU A 347 9.15 -11.03 16.26
CA LEU A 347 8.84 -12.18 17.12
C LEU A 347 8.65 -13.47 16.34
N ARG A 348 8.47 -13.39 15.01
CA ARG A 348 8.24 -14.53 14.12
C ARG A 348 9.20 -14.55 12.94
N GLY A 349 9.86 -13.42 12.63
CA GLY A 349 10.68 -13.29 11.43
C GLY A 349 9.86 -13.16 10.13
N GLU A 350 8.56 -12.87 10.24
CA GLU A 350 7.62 -12.90 9.12
C GLU A 350 7.10 -11.49 8.79
N PRO A 351 7.23 -11.03 7.53
CA PRO A 351 6.58 -9.80 7.08
C PRO A 351 5.05 -9.98 6.99
N THR A 352 4.30 -8.90 7.10
CA THR A 352 2.84 -8.86 6.90
C THR A 352 2.46 -8.56 5.44
N GLY A 353 3.23 -9.08 4.51
CA GLY A 353 3.21 -8.87 3.08
C GLY A 353 4.58 -8.38 2.61
N CYS A 354 5.12 -9.00 1.56
CA CYS A 354 6.43 -8.65 1.01
C CYS A 354 6.42 -8.96 -0.49
N PRO A 355 6.88 -8.06 -1.36
CA PRO A 355 7.01 -8.38 -2.77
C PRO A 355 7.87 -9.62 -3.01
N MET A 356 7.31 -10.60 -3.73
CA MET A 356 7.98 -11.84 -4.13
C MET A 356 8.45 -11.78 -5.59
N GLY A 357 7.85 -10.89 -6.38
CA GLY A 357 8.13 -10.70 -7.80
C GLY A 357 7.64 -9.33 -8.27
N TRP A 358 7.71 -9.10 -9.57
CA TRP A 358 7.18 -7.90 -10.21
C TRP A 358 6.09 -8.29 -11.21
N GLU A 359 4.86 -8.46 -10.69
CA GLU A 359 3.69 -8.90 -11.46
C GLU A 359 2.92 -7.73 -12.06
N ALA A 360 2.90 -6.61 -11.36
CA ALA A 360 2.13 -5.43 -11.72
C ALA A 360 2.94 -4.15 -11.67
N ASP A 361 2.49 -3.17 -12.43
CA ASP A 361 2.99 -1.81 -12.43
C ASP A 361 1.82 -0.81 -12.45
N VAL A 362 2.03 0.38 -11.92
CA VAL A 362 1.08 1.49 -12.00
C VAL A 362 1.68 2.60 -12.84
N VAL A 363 1.04 2.87 -13.98
CA VAL A 363 1.55 3.77 -15.03
C VAL A 363 0.71 5.04 -15.09
N ALA A 364 1.38 6.18 -15.31
CA ALA A 364 0.73 7.47 -15.47
C ALA A 364 -0.13 7.49 -16.75
N THR A 365 -1.41 7.86 -16.60
CA THR A 365 -2.38 7.98 -17.69
C THR A 365 -2.95 9.39 -17.72
N ALA A 366 -2.99 10.02 -18.89
CA ALA A 366 -3.37 11.42 -19.04
C ALA A 366 -4.87 11.64 -18.76
N LYS A 367 -5.23 12.55 -17.84
CA LYS A 367 -6.60 13.00 -17.55
C LYS A 367 -7.15 13.96 -18.62
N ARG A 368 -6.28 14.67 -19.29
CA ARG A 368 -6.57 15.64 -20.35
C ARG A 368 -5.50 15.57 -21.44
N ASN A 369 -5.67 16.33 -22.51
CA ASN A 369 -4.59 16.51 -23.48
C ASN A 369 -3.45 17.29 -22.80
N LEU A 370 -2.26 16.73 -22.84
CA LEU A 370 -1.03 17.29 -22.28
C LEU A 370 -0.13 17.79 -23.40
N GLN A 371 0.61 18.89 -23.14
CA GLN A 371 1.47 19.55 -24.12
C GLN A 371 2.95 19.46 -23.73
N PRO A 372 3.87 19.49 -24.71
CA PRO A 372 5.29 19.63 -24.44
C PRO A 372 5.60 20.87 -23.60
N GLY A 373 6.53 20.74 -22.66
CA GLY A 373 6.90 21.80 -21.73
C GLY A 373 6.14 21.80 -20.40
N GLU A 374 4.99 21.13 -20.31
CA GLU A 374 4.30 20.95 -19.03
C GLU A 374 5.09 20.00 -18.12
N VAL A 375 5.05 20.26 -16.80
CA VAL A 375 5.64 19.39 -15.80
C VAL A 375 4.52 18.56 -15.16
N LEU A 376 4.62 17.25 -15.23
CA LEU A 376 3.64 16.34 -14.64
C LEU A 376 3.52 16.58 -13.14
N ASP A 377 2.32 16.49 -12.61
CA ASP A 377 2.00 16.83 -11.23
C ASP A 377 1.79 15.62 -10.30
N GLY A 378 1.97 14.40 -10.83
CA GLY A 378 1.99 13.16 -10.06
C GLY A 378 0.64 12.71 -9.54
N GLU A 379 0.68 11.93 -8.47
CA GLU A 379 -0.48 11.30 -7.84
C GLU A 379 -1.53 12.33 -7.39
N GLY A 380 -2.79 12.04 -7.71
CA GLY A 380 -3.94 12.83 -7.27
C GLY A 380 -4.01 14.25 -7.84
N GLY A 381 -3.19 14.56 -8.85
CA GLY A 381 -3.13 15.87 -9.49
C GLY A 381 -4.17 16.07 -10.59
N TYR A 382 -3.89 17.05 -11.46
CA TYR A 382 -4.75 17.50 -12.56
C TYR A 382 -4.43 16.84 -13.89
N MET A 383 -3.21 16.28 -14.00
CA MET A 383 -2.66 15.91 -15.30
C MET A 383 -2.77 14.42 -15.56
N VAL A 384 -2.51 13.60 -14.53
CA VAL A 384 -2.45 12.15 -14.65
C VAL A 384 -3.16 11.44 -13.51
N TRP A 385 -3.56 10.18 -13.78
CA TRP A 385 -3.98 9.20 -12.78
C TRP A 385 -3.20 7.90 -12.98
N GLY A 386 -3.17 7.05 -11.96
CA GLY A 386 -2.41 5.80 -11.98
C GLY A 386 -3.25 4.62 -12.47
N LYS A 387 -2.94 4.08 -13.65
CA LYS A 387 -3.55 2.87 -14.19
C LYS A 387 -2.67 1.66 -13.93
N ILE A 388 -3.20 0.65 -13.24
CA ILE A 388 -2.50 -0.63 -13.04
C ILE A 388 -2.52 -1.46 -14.33
N MET A 389 -1.43 -2.19 -14.56
CA MET A 389 -1.32 -3.18 -15.64
C MET A 389 -0.29 -4.25 -15.29
N PRO A 390 -0.28 -5.40 -16.01
CA PRO A 390 0.80 -6.39 -15.90
C PRO A 390 2.17 -5.74 -16.16
N SER A 391 3.18 -6.08 -15.38
CA SER A 391 4.53 -5.52 -15.51
C SER A 391 5.13 -5.73 -16.90
N VAL A 392 4.88 -6.90 -17.51
CA VAL A 392 5.29 -7.20 -18.88
C VAL A 392 4.64 -6.26 -19.91
N THR A 393 3.39 -5.85 -19.66
CA THR A 393 2.67 -4.89 -20.51
C THR A 393 3.22 -3.48 -20.34
N SER A 394 3.53 -3.07 -19.09
CA SER A 394 4.18 -1.78 -18.81
C SER A 394 5.52 -1.68 -19.52
N LEU A 395 6.36 -2.72 -19.43
CA LEU A 395 7.65 -2.77 -20.13
C LEU A 395 7.47 -2.69 -21.65
N ALA A 396 6.56 -3.49 -22.22
CA ALA A 396 6.31 -3.51 -23.67
C ALA A 396 5.82 -2.17 -24.20
N LYS A 397 5.00 -1.45 -23.41
CA LYS A 397 4.48 -0.11 -23.74
C LYS A 397 5.42 1.03 -23.34
N ASN A 398 6.59 0.73 -22.74
CA ASN A 398 7.52 1.71 -22.22
C ASN A 398 6.85 2.74 -21.27
N GLY A 399 5.91 2.26 -20.43
CA GLY A 399 5.09 3.09 -19.57
C GLY A 399 5.90 3.85 -18.51
N LEU A 400 5.56 5.12 -18.24
CA LEU A 400 6.17 5.91 -17.18
C LEU A 400 5.52 5.52 -15.83
N PRO A 401 6.27 4.97 -14.86
CA PRO A 401 5.72 4.69 -13.54
C PRO A 401 5.15 5.95 -12.89
N LEU A 402 3.97 5.84 -12.28
CA LEU A 402 3.30 7.00 -11.67
C LEU A 402 4.18 7.72 -10.63
N GLY A 403 4.93 6.98 -9.81
CA GLY A 403 5.83 7.55 -8.80
C GLY A 403 6.96 8.43 -9.36
N LEU A 404 7.14 8.43 -10.68
CA LEU A 404 8.07 9.30 -11.41
C LEU A 404 7.36 10.35 -12.28
N ALA A 405 6.05 10.47 -12.21
CA ALA A 405 5.27 11.44 -12.97
C ALA A 405 5.41 12.87 -12.40
N HIS A 406 6.63 13.35 -12.29
CA HIS A 406 7.02 14.72 -11.91
C HIS A 406 8.01 15.32 -12.93
N MET A 407 8.15 14.65 -14.08
CA MET A 407 9.06 15.03 -15.14
C MET A 407 8.39 15.99 -16.13
N LYS A 408 9.21 16.74 -16.87
CA LYS A 408 8.76 17.64 -17.93
C LYS A 408 8.47 16.85 -19.19
N LEU A 409 7.32 17.14 -19.82
CA LEU A 409 6.92 16.54 -21.09
C LEU A 409 7.73 17.12 -22.25
N VAL A 410 8.14 16.25 -23.16
CA VAL A 410 8.82 16.60 -24.43
C VAL A 410 7.95 16.31 -25.66
N HIS A 411 6.93 15.43 -25.51
CA HIS A 411 5.95 15.13 -26.54
C HIS A 411 4.51 15.37 -26.04
N PRO A 412 3.55 15.65 -26.93
CA PRO A 412 2.14 15.75 -26.54
C PRO A 412 1.58 14.36 -26.20
N VAL A 413 0.73 14.28 -25.19
CA VAL A 413 0.01 13.05 -24.80
C VAL A 413 -1.48 13.32 -24.79
N ALA A 414 -2.25 12.55 -25.58
CA ALA A 414 -3.69 12.72 -25.65
C ALA A 414 -4.40 12.18 -24.38
N LYS A 415 -5.55 12.75 -24.04
CA LYS A 415 -6.41 12.27 -22.95
C LYS A 415 -6.65 10.78 -23.05
N GLY A 416 -6.49 10.06 -21.94
CA GLY A 416 -6.69 8.61 -21.83
C GLY A 416 -5.49 7.78 -22.30
N GLN A 417 -4.46 8.38 -22.88
CA GLN A 417 -3.23 7.67 -23.27
C GLN A 417 -2.26 7.54 -22.11
N LEU A 418 -1.48 6.48 -22.15
CA LEU A 418 -0.38 6.29 -21.20
C LEU A 418 0.72 7.31 -21.50
N VAL A 419 1.28 7.88 -20.46
CA VAL A 419 2.56 8.59 -20.55
C VAL A 419 3.66 7.54 -20.60
N THR A 420 4.60 7.70 -21.52
CA THR A 420 5.74 6.80 -21.68
C THR A 420 7.04 7.48 -21.27
N TRP A 421 8.07 6.67 -21.05
CA TRP A 421 9.42 7.21 -20.81
C TRP A 421 9.96 8.07 -21.97
N ALA A 422 9.45 7.84 -23.19
CA ALA A 422 9.84 8.65 -24.35
C ALA A 422 9.17 10.03 -24.36
N ASP A 423 8.08 10.22 -23.61
CA ASP A 423 7.32 11.45 -23.58
C ASP A 423 7.88 12.48 -22.58
N VAL A 424 8.87 12.11 -21.78
CA VAL A 424 9.40 12.95 -20.70
C VAL A 424 10.90 13.17 -20.80
N GLU A 425 11.36 14.31 -20.27
CA GLU A 425 12.78 14.60 -20.07
C GLU A 425 13.32 13.80 -18.87
N VAL A 426 14.14 12.78 -19.15
CA VAL A 426 14.64 11.85 -18.13
C VAL A 426 16.03 12.30 -17.66
N ASP A 427 16.18 12.60 -16.37
CA ASP A 427 17.50 12.69 -15.73
C ASP A 427 18.01 11.29 -15.36
N SER A 428 18.93 10.77 -16.16
CA SER A 428 19.56 9.45 -15.92
C SER A 428 20.46 9.43 -14.69
N LYS A 429 20.80 10.58 -14.11
CA LYS A 429 21.58 10.71 -12.87
C LYS A 429 20.70 10.70 -11.61
N ASP A 430 19.38 10.85 -11.76
CA ASP A 430 18.45 10.74 -10.63
C ASP A 430 18.54 9.33 -10.03
N PRO A 431 18.85 9.20 -8.72
CA PRO A 431 19.02 7.89 -8.08
C PRO A 431 17.74 7.03 -8.12
N THR A 432 16.56 7.65 -8.06
CA THR A 432 15.28 6.96 -8.10
C THR A 432 15.02 6.37 -9.48
N VAL A 433 15.30 7.15 -10.53
CA VAL A 433 15.23 6.71 -11.93
C VAL A 433 16.20 5.55 -12.16
N ALA A 434 17.45 5.70 -11.73
CA ALA A 434 18.46 4.65 -11.87
C ALA A 434 18.04 3.36 -11.16
N PHE A 435 17.51 3.45 -9.94
CA PHE A 435 17.02 2.32 -9.15
C PHE A 435 15.80 1.65 -9.80
N ARG A 436 14.84 2.43 -10.29
CA ARG A 436 13.70 1.91 -11.04
C ARG A 436 14.15 1.17 -12.30
N ARG A 437 15.07 1.71 -13.06
CA ARG A 437 15.63 1.05 -14.25
C ARG A 437 16.42 -0.22 -13.91
N GLU A 438 17.08 -0.27 -12.74
CA GLU A 438 17.68 -1.49 -12.21
C GLU A 438 16.61 -2.56 -11.95
N MET A 439 15.49 -2.19 -11.32
CA MET A 439 14.37 -3.09 -11.07
C MET A 439 13.81 -3.67 -12.38
N GLU A 440 13.54 -2.82 -13.36
CA GLU A 440 13.04 -3.24 -14.69
C GLU A 440 13.97 -4.27 -15.34
N ARG A 441 15.28 -4.05 -15.31
CA ARG A 441 16.28 -5.01 -15.87
C ARG A 441 16.34 -6.30 -15.05
N THR A 442 16.21 -6.22 -13.74
CA THR A 442 16.31 -7.37 -12.82
C THR A 442 15.14 -8.34 -13.01
N PHE A 443 13.95 -7.81 -13.22
CA PHE A 443 12.70 -8.58 -13.30
C PHE A 443 12.15 -8.71 -14.74
N ALA A 444 12.82 -8.13 -15.75
CA ALA A 444 12.42 -8.32 -17.13
C ALA A 444 12.37 -9.81 -17.47
N PRO A 445 11.35 -10.27 -18.20
CA PRO A 445 11.33 -11.65 -18.69
C PRO A 445 12.62 -11.97 -19.43
N LYS A 446 13.30 -13.05 -19.03
CA LYS A 446 14.48 -13.51 -19.75
C LYS A 446 14.01 -13.88 -21.16
N LYS A 447 14.60 -13.25 -22.18
CA LYS A 447 14.41 -13.72 -23.56
C LYS A 447 14.79 -15.20 -23.56
N SER A 448 13.82 -16.08 -23.82
CA SER A 448 14.14 -17.48 -24.06
C SER A 448 15.16 -17.50 -25.21
N ALA A 449 16.36 -17.98 -24.91
CA ALA A 449 17.30 -18.33 -25.99
C ALA A 449 16.58 -19.34 -26.87
N ARG A 450 16.14 -18.90 -28.06
CA ARG A 450 15.65 -19.76 -29.13
C ARG A 450 16.85 -20.41 -29.78
#